data_da0747267fac243277d09d92f4797d45
#
_entry.id   da0747267fac243277d09d92f4797d45
#
_cell.length_a   1.000
_cell.length_b   1.000
_cell.length_c   1.000
_cell.angle_alpha   90.00
_cell.angle_beta   90.00
_cell.angle_gamma   90.00
#
_symmetry.space_group_name_H-M   'P 1'
#
loop_
_entity.id
_entity.type
_entity.pdbx_description
1 polymer ?
#
loop_
_entity_poly.entity_id
_entity_poly.type
_entity_poly.pdbx_seq_one_letter_code
_entity_poly.pdbx_strand_id
1 'polypeptide(L)'
;MIDDKDLPEDLAGDLIPEIDPKKLFDEKEYSTIILGSDSAGKKDLANADYATILVNKDSTREEKDLALSHLKENNATAFIISAITKTKDPELKAPLIAACWETGLDFSKDYLFFAELIGHEDFYVSFEAFTVIEEMEATIDTDTLRKALNLLEAIKDPNVNVTGAIAHIQQKLNAGD
;
A
#
# COMPACT_ATOMS: atom_id res chain seq x y z
N MET A 1 -43.72 5.49 -19.42
CA MET A 1 -43.58 4.02 -19.45
C MET A 1 -42.48 3.75 -20.46
N ILE A 2 -41.28 3.56 -19.97
CA ILE A 2 -40.14 3.16 -20.79
C ILE A 2 -40.03 1.66 -20.59
N ASP A 3 -40.11 0.92 -21.71
CA ASP A 3 -40.13 -0.55 -21.73
C ASP A 3 -38.77 -1.09 -21.30
N ASP A 4 -38.78 -2.03 -20.35
CA ASP A 4 -37.63 -2.71 -19.74
C ASP A 4 -36.86 -3.66 -20.70
N LYS A 5 -36.94 -3.45 -22.01
CA LYS A 5 -36.39 -4.36 -23.03
C LYS A 5 -35.18 -3.85 -23.83
N ASP A 6 -34.70 -2.63 -23.56
CA ASP A 6 -33.61 -2.02 -24.33
C ASP A 6 -32.31 -1.79 -23.53
N LEU A 7 -32.03 -2.60 -22.51
CA LEU A 7 -30.70 -2.65 -21.94
C LEU A 7 -29.86 -3.69 -22.73
N PRO A 8 -28.76 -3.30 -23.36
CA PRO A 8 -27.88 -4.26 -24.01
C PRO A 8 -27.27 -5.20 -22.98
N GLU A 9 -27.47 -6.50 -23.17
CA GLU A 9 -26.93 -7.59 -22.34
C GLU A 9 -25.39 -7.70 -22.35
N ASP A 10 -24.67 -6.83 -23.08
CA ASP A 10 -23.23 -6.95 -23.36
C ASP A 10 -22.32 -6.16 -22.40
N LEU A 11 -22.82 -5.57 -21.33
CA LEU A 11 -21.98 -4.79 -20.41
C LEU A 11 -21.51 -5.53 -19.14
N ALA A 12 -21.82 -6.81 -18.99
CA ALA A 12 -21.51 -7.57 -17.78
C ALA A 12 -20.28 -8.50 -17.91
N GLY A 13 -19.60 -8.54 -19.04
CA GLY A 13 -18.61 -9.60 -19.35
C GLY A 13 -17.15 -9.20 -19.53
N ASP A 14 -16.84 -7.94 -19.81
CA ASP A 14 -15.52 -7.60 -20.40
C ASP A 14 -14.69 -6.55 -19.62
N LEU A 15 -14.90 -6.34 -18.33
CA LEU A 15 -14.23 -5.25 -17.60
C LEU A 15 -13.03 -5.66 -16.73
N ILE A 16 -12.62 -6.91 -16.73
CA ILE A 16 -11.35 -7.29 -16.09
C ILE A 16 -10.49 -7.95 -17.16
N PRO A 17 -9.43 -7.27 -17.68
CA PRO A 17 -8.44 -7.97 -18.48
C PRO A 17 -7.94 -9.16 -17.64
N GLU A 18 -7.94 -10.35 -18.23
CA GLU A 18 -7.41 -11.57 -17.62
C GLU A 18 -5.88 -11.40 -17.45
N ILE A 19 -5.51 -10.57 -16.49
CA ILE A 19 -4.12 -10.37 -16.09
C ILE A 19 -3.74 -11.66 -15.37
N ASP A 20 -2.87 -12.45 -16.02
CA ASP A 20 -2.30 -13.61 -15.36
C ASP A 20 -1.48 -13.15 -14.14
N PRO A 21 -1.97 -13.33 -12.91
CA PRO A 21 -1.30 -12.87 -11.70
C PRO A 21 0.12 -13.46 -11.56
N LYS A 22 0.37 -14.60 -12.22
CA LYS A 22 1.67 -15.27 -12.26
C LYS A 22 2.74 -14.51 -13.05
N LYS A 23 2.34 -13.55 -13.90
CA LYS A 23 3.28 -12.70 -14.65
C LYS A 23 3.78 -11.49 -13.88
N LEU A 24 3.08 -11.09 -12.80
CA LEU A 24 3.43 -9.94 -11.98
C LEU A 24 4.30 -10.30 -10.79
N PHE A 25 4.17 -11.53 -10.30
CA PHE A 25 5.00 -12.06 -9.23
C PHE A 25 5.68 -13.33 -9.74
N ASP A 26 6.94 -13.57 -9.36
CA ASP A 26 7.54 -14.89 -9.50
C ASP A 26 6.53 -15.94 -8.96
N GLU A 27 6.34 -17.06 -9.66
CA GLU A 27 5.37 -18.09 -9.25
C GLU A 27 5.52 -18.49 -7.77
N LYS A 28 6.73 -18.34 -7.25
CA LYS A 28 7.07 -18.60 -5.85
C LYS A 28 6.63 -17.46 -4.92
N GLU A 29 6.71 -16.19 -5.37
CA GLU A 29 6.23 -15.02 -4.61
C GLU A 29 4.70 -14.98 -4.59
N TYR A 30 4.04 -15.23 -5.72
CA TYR A 30 2.58 -15.34 -5.79
C TYR A 30 2.06 -16.46 -4.90
N SER A 31 2.66 -17.65 -4.96
CA SER A 31 2.32 -18.78 -4.10
C SER A 31 2.55 -18.45 -2.62
N THR A 32 3.57 -17.65 -2.29
CA THR A 32 3.88 -17.28 -0.90
C THR A 32 2.92 -16.21 -0.37
N ILE A 33 2.46 -15.29 -1.22
CA ILE A 33 1.43 -14.31 -0.86
C ILE A 33 0.10 -15.02 -0.58
N ILE A 34 -0.26 -16.00 -1.41
CA ILE A 34 -1.54 -16.74 -1.30
C ILE A 34 -1.47 -17.88 -0.29
N LEU A 35 -0.38 -18.65 -0.26
CA LEU A 35 -0.25 -19.88 0.53
C LEU A 35 0.43 -19.67 1.89
N GLY A 36 0.81 -18.46 2.23
CA GLY A 36 1.49 -18.14 3.50
C GLY A 36 0.60 -18.19 4.74
N SER A 37 -0.68 -18.55 4.60
CA SER A 37 -1.55 -18.90 5.71
C SER A 37 -2.41 -20.11 5.30
N ASP A 38 -2.36 -21.19 6.06
CA ASP A 38 -3.24 -22.38 5.93
C ASP A 38 -4.73 -22.05 6.12
N SER A 39 -5.08 -20.75 6.15
CA SER A 39 -6.43 -20.21 6.29
C SER A 39 -6.65 -18.94 5.47
N ALA A 40 -5.92 -18.73 4.36
CA ALA A 40 -6.23 -17.66 3.43
C ALA A 40 -7.67 -17.81 2.93
N GLY A 41 -8.59 -17.12 3.58
CA GLY A 41 -9.99 -17.13 3.23
C GLY A 41 -10.19 -16.49 1.84
N LYS A 42 -11.39 -16.62 1.27
CA LYS A 42 -11.78 -15.95 0.00
C LYS A 42 -11.37 -14.47 -0.06
N LYS A 43 -11.29 -13.79 1.09
CA LYS A 43 -10.87 -12.38 1.19
C LYS A 43 -9.42 -12.15 0.80
N ASP A 44 -8.49 -13.02 1.20
CA ASP A 44 -7.07 -12.84 0.88
C ASP A 44 -6.77 -13.10 -0.60
N LEU A 45 -7.50 -14.03 -1.22
CA LEU A 45 -7.43 -14.24 -2.67
C LEU A 45 -7.95 -13.01 -3.43
N ALA A 46 -9.09 -12.46 -3.02
CA ALA A 46 -9.62 -11.24 -3.62
C ALA A 46 -8.68 -10.03 -3.40
N ASN A 47 -8.07 -9.90 -2.22
CA ASN A 47 -7.11 -8.84 -1.95
C ASN A 47 -5.85 -8.99 -2.82
N ALA A 48 -5.41 -10.20 -3.15
CA ALA A 48 -4.29 -10.43 -4.06
C ALA A 48 -4.60 -9.97 -5.49
N ASP A 49 -5.82 -10.21 -5.98
CA ASP A 49 -6.28 -9.72 -7.27
C ASP A 49 -6.29 -8.18 -7.31
N TYR A 50 -6.81 -7.53 -6.26
CA TYR A 50 -6.81 -6.07 -6.16
C TYR A 50 -5.40 -5.48 -6.05
N ALA A 51 -4.51 -6.09 -5.27
CA ALA A 51 -3.11 -5.68 -5.23
C ALA A 51 -2.43 -5.79 -6.61
N THR A 52 -2.78 -6.82 -7.39
CA THR A 52 -2.30 -7.01 -8.76
C THR A 52 -2.75 -5.86 -9.67
N ILE A 53 -4.00 -5.41 -9.56
CA ILE A 53 -4.51 -4.25 -10.31
C ILE A 53 -3.73 -2.98 -9.96
N LEU A 54 -3.42 -2.76 -8.68
CA LEU A 54 -2.69 -1.57 -8.24
C LEU A 54 -1.28 -1.47 -8.82
N VAL A 55 -0.57 -2.60 -8.92
CA VAL A 55 0.81 -2.62 -9.43
C VAL A 55 0.90 -2.72 -10.96
N ASN A 56 -0.21 -3.04 -11.64
CA ASN A 56 -0.23 -3.13 -13.09
C ASN A 56 -0.23 -1.72 -13.72
N LYS A 57 0.77 -1.47 -14.58
CA LYS A 57 0.94 -0.19 -15.30
C LYS A 57 -0.18 0.06 -16.33
N ASP A 58 -0.79 -1.01 -16.83
CA ASP A 58 -1.85 -0.94 -17.85
C ASP A 58 -3.25 -0.77 -17.24
N SER A 59 -3.40 -0.93 -15.92
CA SER A 59 -4.67 -0.69 -15.24
C SER A 59 -5.07 0.78 -15.31
N THR A 60 -6.34 1.00 -15.64
CA THR A 60 -6.93 2.34 -15.65
C THR A 60 -7.04 2.91 -14.24
N ARG A 61 -7.27 4.22 -14.14
CA ARG A 61 -7.50 4.87 -12.86
C ARG A 61 -8.75 4.33 -12.17
N GLU A 62 -9.82 4.13 -12.93
CA GLU A 62 -11.09 3.60 -12.43
C GLU A 62 -10.94 2.20 -11.83
N GLU A 63 -10.14 1.32 -12.49
CA GLU A 63 -9.84 -0.01 -11.96
C GLU A 63 -9.04 0.06 -10.65
N LYS A 64 -8.07 0.95 -10.57
CA LYS A 64 -7.28 1.17 -9.34
C LYS A 64 -8.14 1.74 -8.21
N ASP A 65 -8.99 2.73 -8.49
CA ASP A 65 -9.91 3.32 -7.50
C ASP A 65 -10.90 2.25 -6.96
N LEU A 66 -11.38 1.35 -7.83
CA LEU A 66 -12.23 0.23 -7.42
C LEU A 66 -11.45 -0.77 -6.54
N ALA A 67 -10.22 -1.11 -6.91
CA ALA A 67 -9.37 -2.00 -6.12
C ALA A 67 -9.07 -1.43 -4.73
N LEU A 68 -8.76 -0.13 -4.62
CA LEU A 68 -8.57 0.56 -3.34
C LEU A 68 -9.84 0.53 -2.47
N SER A 69 -11.00 0.75 -3.07
CA SER A 69 -12.29 0.68 -2.36
C SER A 69 -12.53 -0.72 -1.76
N HIS A 70 -12.26 -1.77 -2.52
CA HIS A 70 -12.40 -3.14 -2.03
C HIS A 70 -11.39 -3.50 -0.94
N LEU A 71 -10.13 -3.08 -1.07
CA LEU A 71 -9.12 -3.27 -0.02
C LEU A 71 -9.53 -2.55 1.27
N LYS A 72 -10.11 -1.35 1.16
CA LYS A 72 -10.69 -0.62 2.30
C LYS A 72 -11.85 -1.37 2.94
N GLU A 73 -12.85 -1.80 2.15
CA GLU A 73 -14.02 -2.56 2.63
C GLU A 73 -13.61 -3.87 3.32
N ASN A 74 -12.57 -4.52 2.82
CA ASN A 74 -12.02 -5.75 3.40
C ASN A 74 -11.18 -5.50 4.66
N ASN A 75 -10.90 -4.23 5.01
CA ASN A 75 -9.96 -3.84 6.07
C ASN A 75 -8.60 -4.53 5.90
N ALA A 76 -8.02 -4.43 4.69
CA ALA A 76 -6.91 -5.23 4.22
C ALA A 76 -5.53 -4.79 4.74
N THR A 77 -5.44 -4.05 5.86
CA THR A 77 -4.19 -3.49 6.43
C THR A 77 -3.08 -4.55 6.52
N ALA A 78 -3.33 -5.66 7.21
CA ALA A 78 -2.33 -6.72 7.39
C ALA A 78 -1.92 -7.38 6.06
N PHE A 79 -2.86 -7.51 5.11
CA PHE A 79 -2.56 -8.02 3.78
C PHE A 79 -1.62 -7.08 3.02
N ILE A 80 -1.90 -5.77 3.00
CA ILE A 80 -1.08 -4.78 2.29
C ILE A 80 0.34 -4.75 2.88
N ILE A 81 0.51 -4.71 4.20
CA ILE A 81 1.83 -4.78 4.86
C ILE A 81 2.59 -6.05 4.47
N SER A 82 1.90 -7.20 4.45
CA SER A 82 2.50 -8.47 4.02
C SER A 82 2.94 -8.43 2.56
N ALA A 83 2.13 -7.86 1.67
CA ALA A 83 2.45 -7.71 0.25
C ALA A 83 3.69 -6.81 0.05
N ILE A 84 3.74 -5.63 0.70
CA ILE A 84 4.88 -4.71 0.66
C ILE A 84 6.16 -5.42 1.13
N THR A 85 6.08 -6.16 2.26
CA THR A 85 7.22 -6.84 2.86
C THR A 85 7.80 -7.92 1.92
N LYS A 86 6.94 -8.64 1.21
CA LYS A 86 7.33 -9.74 0.31
C LYS A 86 7.79 -9.24 -1.06
N THR A 87 7.32 -8.09 -1.50
CA THR A 87 7.67 -7.50 -2.80
C THR A 87 9.08 -6.93 -2.77
N LYS A 88 9.97 -7.43 -3.64
CA LYS A 88 11.37 -7.00 -3.72
C LYS A 88 11.56 -5.89 -4.77
N ASP A 89 10.82 -5.97 -5.87
CA ASP A 89 10.89 -5.00 -6.96
C ASP A 89 10.35 -3.64 -6.51
N PRO A 90 11.17 -2.56 -6.52
CA PRO A 90 10.73 -1.23 -6.13
C PRO A 90 9.57 -0.70 -6.97
N GLU A 91 9.53 -1.01 -8.28
CA GLU A 91 8.46 -0.56 -9.17
C GLU A 91 7.09 -1.14 -8.80
N LEU A 92 7.06 -2.34 -8.22
CA LEU A 92 5.85 -2.98 -7.72
C LEU A 92 5.57 -2.60 -6.26
N LYS A 93 6.62 -2.34 -5.48
CA LYS A 93 6.51 -1.99 -4.06
C LYS A 93 5.90 -0.61 -3.84
N ALA A 94 6.33 0.40 -4.58
CA ALA A 94 5.87 1.78 -4.41
C ALA A 94 4.34 1.92 -4.56
N PRO A 95 3.66 1.35 -5.58
CA PRO A 95 2.19 1.40 -5.67
C PRO A 95 1.48 0.69 -4.50
N LEU A 96 2.06 -0.36 -3.93
CA LEU A 96 1.49 -1.02 -2.74
C LEU A 96 1.60 -0.13 -1.50
N ILE A 97 2.70 0.64 -1.37
CA ILE A 97 2.85 1.61 -0.29
C ILE A 97 1.86 2.77 -0.48
N ALA A 98 1.71 3.27 -1.72
CA ALA A 98 0.74 4.31 -2.04
C ALA A 98 -0.68 3.89 -1.62
N ALA A 99 -1.08 2.64 -1.83
CA ALA A 99 -2.37 2.13 -1.40
C ALA A 99 -2.63 2.30 0.11
N CYS A 100 -1.60 2.41 0.95
CA CYS A 100 -1.78 2.60 2.38
C CYS A 100 -2.44 3.95 2.69
N TRP A 101 -1.96 5.04 2.09
CA TRP A 101 -2.57 6.36 2.31
C TRP A 101 -3.82 6.58 1.43
N GLU A 102 -3.86 6.03 0.21
CA GLU A 102 -5.00 6.16 -0.69
C GLU A 102 -6.27 5.43 -0.16
N THR A 103 -6.12 4.31 0.53
CA THR A 103 -7.28 3.62 1.16
C THR A 103 -7.81 4.37 2.37
N GLY A 104 -6.99 5.20 3.04
CA GLY A 104 -7.32 5.84 4.31
C GLY A 104 -7.58 4.83 5.44
N LEU A 105 -6.97 3.64 5.38
CA LEU A 105 -6.95 2.69 6.47
C LEU A 105 -5.97 3.13 7.55
N ASP A 106 -6.18 2.71 8.79
CA ASP A 106 -5.28 3.02 9.90
C ASP A 106 -4.07 2.09 9.94
N PHE A 107 -2.90 2.64 9.63
CA PHE A 107 -1.60 1.98 9.68
C PHE A 107 -0.71 2.49 10.84
N SER A 108 -1.27 3.13 11.85
CA SER A 108 -0.52 3.70 12.97
C SER A 108 0.35 2.69 13.71
N LYS A 109 -0.08 1.43 13.76
CA LYS A 109 0.67 0.33 14.38
C LYS A 109 1.93 -0.06 13.61
N ASP A 110 1.97 0.29 12.33
CA ASP A 110 3.05 -0.02 11.40
C ASP A 110 3.97 1.20 11.14
N TYR A 111 3.87 2.24 11.98
CA TYR A 111 4.61 3.50 11.81
C TYR A 111 6.12 3.30 11.63
N LEU A 112 6.74 2.44 12.45
CA LEU A 112 8.18 2.17 12.35
C LEU A 112 8.55 1.42 11.06
N PHE A 113 7.66 0.57 10.55
CA PHE A 113 7.85 -0.09 9.26
C PHE A 113 7.95 0.93 8.10
N PHE A 114 7.09 1.95 8.10
CA PHE A 114 7.18 3.02 7.10
C PHE A 114 8.39 3.91 7.32
N ALA A 115 8.78 4.19 8.57
CA ALA A 115 10.00 4.93 8.87
C ALA A 115 11.26 4.22 8.32
N GLU A 116 11.33 2.89 8.39
CA GLU A 116 12.40 2.11 7.76
C GLU A 116 12.38 2.23 6.23
N LEU A 117 11.19 2.19 5.60
CA LEU A 117 11.04 2.30 4.16
C LEU A 117 11.40 3.69 3.61
N ILE A 118 11.28 4.77 4.41
CA ILE A 118 11.76 6.11 4.02
C ILE A 118 13.27 6.10 3.75
N GLY A 119 14.03 5.23 4.41
CA GLY A 119 15.45 5.02 4.18
C GLY A 119 15.78 4.18 2.94
N HIS A 120 14.80 3.74 2.16
CA HIS A 120 15.02 2.91 0.99
C HIS A 120 15.78 3.68 -0.11
N GLU A 121 16.67 2.96 -0.85
CA GLU A 121 17.48 3.55 -1.92
C GLU A 121 16.64 4.03 -3.12
N ASP A 122 15.52 3.36 -3.42
CA ASP A 122 14.59 3.79 -4.45
C ASP A 122 13.77 4.99 -3.98
N PHE A 123 13.77 6.04 -4.82
CA PHE A 123 13.12 7.31 -4.50
C PHE A 123 11.62 7.18 -4.29
N TYR A 124 10.93 6.41 -5.15
CA TYR A 124 9.48 6.28 -5.07
C TYR A 124 9.04 5.47 -3.86
N VAL A 125 9.75 4.40 -3.51
CA VAL A 125 9.51 3.64 -2.28
C VAL A 125 9.67 4.56 -1.05
N SER A 126 10.75 5.33 -1.02
CA SER A 126 11.02 6.32 0.04
C SER A 126 9.94 7.41 0.11
N PHE A 127 9.54 7.94 -1.05
CA PHE A 127 8.53 9.00 -1.17
C PHE A 127 7.15 8.54 -0.69
N GLU A 128 6.67 7.40 -1.19
CA GLU A 128 5.36 6.88 -0.80
C GLU A 128 5.31 6.52 0.70
N ALA A 129 6.41 5.98 1.25
CA ALA A 129 6.50 5.69 2.67
C ALA A 129 6.43 6.97 3.53
N PHE A 130 7.05 8.05 3.08
CA PHE A 130 6.95 9.35 3.74
C PHE A 130 5.53 9.91 3.66
N THR A 131 4.87 9.83 2.49
CA THR A 131 3.48 10.24 2.32
C THR A 131 2.54 9.48 3.28
N VAL A 132 2.73 8.17 3.47
CA VAL A 132 1.95 7.41 4.47
C VAL A 132 2.10 8.03 5.87
N ILE A 133 3.31 8.39 6.28
CA ILE A 133 3.56 9.01 7.60
C ILE A 133 2.94 10.40 7.71
N GLU A 134 2.97 11.21 6.64
CA GLU A 134 2.38 12.55 6.61
C GLU A 134 0.86 12.51 6.70
N GLU A 135 0.22 11.61 5.92
CA GLU A 135 -1.23 11.47 5.85
C GLU A 135 -1.84 10.71 7.06
N MET A 136 -1.00 10.20 7.96
CA MET A 136 -1.46 9.44 9.12
C MET A 136 -2.10 10.37 10.15
N GLU A 137 -3.44 10.34 10.25
CA GLU A 137 -4.22 11.18 11.17
C GLU A 137 -4.15 10.69 12.63
N ALA A 138 -3.85 9.40 12.84
CA ALA A 138 -3.79 8.81 14.16
C ALA A 138 -2.69 9.42 15.01
N THR A 139 -2.97 9.58 16.32
CA THR A 139 -1.95 10.02 17.28
C THR A 139 -0.93 8.90 17.48
N ILE A 140 0.33 9.20 17.18
CA ILE A 140 1.45 8.30 17.41
C ILE A 140 2.09 8.62 18.76
N ASP A 141 2.36 7.60 19.57
CA ASP A 141 2.99 7.80 20.86
C ASP A 141 4.43 8.33 20.75
N THR A 142 4.84 9.09 21.74
CA THR A 142 6.14 9.77 21.77
C THR A 142 7.32 8.81 21.66
N ASP A 143 7.22 7.61 22.22
CA ASP A 143 8.29 6.60 22.14
C ASP A 143 8.46 6.08 20.70
N THR A 144 7.37 5.83 19.99
CA THR A 144 7.38 5.44 18.58
C THR A 144 7.96 6.55 17.70
N LEU A 145 7.56 7.82 17.93
CA LEU A 145 8.12 8.97 17.22
C LEU A 145 9.64 9.10 17.45
N ARG A 146 10.12 8.95 18.67
CA ARG A 146 11.56 9.00 19.00
C ARG A 146 12.34 7.87 18.34
N LYS A 147 11.79 6.65 18.32
CA LYS A 147 12.42 5.51 17.64
C LYS A 147 12.53 5.76 16.13
N ALA A 148 11.46 6.25 15.51
CA ALA A 148 11.47 6.60 14.08
C ALA A 148 12.50 7.71 13.78
N LEU A 149 12.55 8.75 14.62
CA LEU A 149 13.54 9.83 14.48
C LEU A 149 14.97 9.29 14.53
N ASN A 150 15.29 8.44 15.52
CA ASN A 150 16.61 7.83 15.66
C ASN A 150 16.98 6.95 14.44
N LEU A 151 16.02 6.20 13.87
CA LEU A 151 16.23 5.41 12.66
C LEU A 151 16.62 6.30 11.47
N LEU A 152 15.88 7.39 11.27
CA LEU A 152 16.09 8.29 10.14
C LEU A 152 17.38 9.12 10.29
N GLU A 153 17.71 9.60 11.50
CA GLU A 153 18.94 10.37 11.78
C GLU A 153 20.22 9.52 11.66
N ALA A 154 20.10 8.18 11.77
CA ALA A 154 21.23 7.27 11.56
C ALA A 154 21.57 7.04 10.08
N ILE A 155 20.74 7.50 9.13
CA ILE A 155 20.95 7.33 7.70
C ILE A 155 22.08 8.26 7.25
N LYS A 156 23.12 7.67 6.65
CA LYS A 156 24.18 8.42 6.00
C LYS A 156 23.68 8.92 4.64
N ASP A 157 24.01 10.16 4.30
CA ASP A 157 23.59 10.77 3.01
C ASP A 157 22.06 10.75 2.79
N PRO A 158 21.28 11.38 3.70
CA PRO A 158 19.83 11.35 3.64
C PRO A 158 19.31 12.08 2.39
N ASN A 159 18.38 11.43 1.68
CA ASN A 159 17.63 12.06 0.59
C ASN A 159 16.59 13.08 1.13
N VAL A 160 15.91 13.78 0.21
CA VAL A 160 14.92 14.80 0.57
C VAL A 160 13.75 14.25 1.40
N ASN A 161 13.32 13.00 1.15
CA ASN A 161 12.21 12.37 1.88
C ASN A 161 12.61 12.08 3.33
N VAL A 162 13.84 11.58 3.56
CA VAL A 162 14.40 11.37 4.90
C VAL A 162 14.46 12.69 5.67
N THR A 163 14.97 13.74 5.03
CA THR A 163 15.06 15.07 5.66
C THR A 163 13.69 15.64 6.00
N GLY A 164 12.70 15.49 5.09
CA GLY A 164 11.31 15.88 5.31
C GLY A 164 10.69 15.14 6.48
N ALA A 165 10.86 13.81 6.52
CA ALA A 165 10.31 12.98 7.58
C ALA A 165 10.90 13.32 8.97
N ILE A 166 12.21 13.59 9.05
CA ILE A 166 12.84 14.06 10.29
C ILE A 166 12.17 15.35 10.77
N ALA A 167 12.02 16.36 9.89
CA ALA A 167 11.39 17.62 10.24
C ALA A 167 9.93 17.43 10.70
N HIS A 168 9.16 16.59 10.00
CA HIS A 168 7.78 16.27 10.33
C HIS A 168 7.66 15.61 11.73
N ILE A 169 8.50 14.61 12.01
CA ILE A 169 8.49 13.91 13.31
C ILE A 169 8.91 14.85 14.43
N GLN A 170 9.92 15.70 14.23
CA GLN A 170 10.35 16.72 15.22
C GLN A 170 9.22 17.71 15.52
N GLN A 171 8.46 18.14 14.49
CA GLN A 171 7.31 19.01 14.67
C GLN A 171 6.22 18.31 15.53
N LYS A 172 5.91 17.03 15.27
CA LYS A 172 4.93 16.26 16.07
C LYS A 172 5.38 16.11 17.52
N LEU A 173 6.67 15.86 17.76
CA LEU A 173 7.22 15.77 19.14
C LEU A 173 7.10 17.10 19.88
N ASN A 174 7.37 18.22 19.22
CA ASN A 174 7.28 19.55 19.84
C ASN A 174 5.83 20.02 20.07
N ALA A 175 4.85 19.49 19.33
CA ALA A 175 3.44 19.84 19.49
C ALA A 175 2.74 19.02 20.58
N GLY A 176 3.34 17.92 21.03
CA GLY A 176 2.82 17.03 22.07
C GLY A 176 3.33 17.34 23.49
N ASP A 177 4.27 18.29 23.63
CA ASP A 177 4.74 18.85 24.89
C ASP A 177 3.91 20.10 25.24
#